data_791e11f84c27040e7d864d335e975961
#
_entry.id   791e11f84c27040e7d864d335e975961
#
_cell.length_a   1.000
_cell.length_b   1.000
_cell.length_c   1.000
_cell.angle_alpha   90.00
_cell.angle_beta   90.00
_cell.angle_gamma   90.00
#
_symmetry.space_group_name_H-M   'P 1'
#
loop_
_entity.id
_entity.type
_entity.pdbx_description
1 polymer ?
#
loop_
_entity_poly.entity_id
_entity_poly.type
_entity_poly.pdbx_seq_one_letter_code
_entity_poly.pdbx_strand_id
1 'polypeptide(L)'
;VNGLLSGLLPIGLREREIVAWLGLNTPLQLQLLDACIARGAVLMPLNWRLAPAELAAQLRHAGATHLLHDPGHADLAAALRPALAPPGPADGIETGDALLVYTSGTTGEPKGALHTVAGIAANVAAAVDAQGLTSADRVLAVLPMFHAGGLAIQVLPAWRLGAGLQIHPRFDAEAWFDAVEQWRPTTSLLVPAVMRALIEHARWPGADLSSLRFVNSGSQIVPRALIEAFHARGVPVAQVYGASETGPVSLVLRPEEARAQVGCVGRPALGVQVRLGPDGEILLKAPNLMRRYHRQVATGLDAEGWFATGDLAVEHPGGWFEVVGRSRELIISGGENIHPDSIEQLVHGWPGIAEAAVVGLPDERWGEVPVLAVVLHPGATLDEAALRTHLAGRLARFKLPRHVVRLDGLPRTALGKVARDPLRRDLVGRVARAGGET
;
A
#
# COMPACT_ATOMS: atom_id res chain seq x y z
N VAL A 1 7.66 -7.52 -28.42
CA VAL A 1 7.59 -8.49 -27.31
C VAL A 1 8.51 -9.67 -27.56
N ASN A 2 8.52 -10.29 -28.77
CA ASN A 2 9.29 -11.51 -29.06
C ASN A 2 10.82 -11.34 -29.07
N GLY A 3 11.35 -10.15 -29.34
CA GLY A 3 12.81 -9.92 -29.48
C GLY A 3 13.55 -9.79 -28.12
N LEU A 4 12.87 -9.36 -27.05
CA LEU A 4 13.47 -9.17 -25.72
C LEU A 4 13.35 -10.41 -24.84
N LEU A 5 12.32 -11.25 -25.04
CA LEU A 5 12.21 -12.56 -24.40
C LEU A 5 13.39 -13.48 -24.80
N SER A 6 13.94 -13.32 -26.02
CA SER A 6 15.11 -14.07 -26.45
C SER A 6 16.39 -13.73 -25.66
N GLY A 7 16.50 -12.54 -25.06
CA GLY A 7 17.61 -12.15 -24.19
C GLY A 7 17.49 -12.65 -22.74
N LEU A 8 16.27 -12.94 -22.26
CA LEU A 8 16.01 -13.51 -20.94
C LEU A 8 15.97 -15.06 -20.94
N LEU A 9 15.81 -15.67 -22.10
CA LEU A 9 15.76 -17.13 -22.29
C LEU A 9 17.06 -17.90 -21.94
N PRO A 10 18.26 -17.28 -21.92
CA PRO A 10 19.49 -17.99 -21.55
C PRO A 10 19.59 -18.38 -20.08
N ILE A 11 18.69 -17.89 -19.20
CA ILE A 11 18.78 -18.15 -17.74
C ILE A 11 18.47 -19.61 -17.40
N GLY A 12 17.98 -20.42 -18.35
CA GLY A 12 17.67 -21.84 -18.11
C GLY A 12 16.52 -22.06 -17.12
N LEU A 13 15.61 -21.11 -17.05
CA LEU A 13 14.49 -21.08 -16.09
C LEU A 13 13.59 -22.31 -16.22
N ARG A 14 13.34 -22.97 -15.09
CA ARG A 14 12.52 -24.20 -14.99
C ARG A 14 11.23 -23.94 -14.26
N GLU A 15 10.29 -24.86 -14.45
CA GLU A 15 9.03 -24.84 -13.72
C GLU A 15 9.26 -24.87 -12.19
N ARG A 16 8.46 -24.06 -11.45
CA ARG A 16 8.46 -23.94 -9.99
C ARG A 16 9.76 -23.36 -9.39
N GLU A 17 10.64 -22.82 -10.19
CA GLU A 17 11.77 -22.03 -9.71
C GLU A 17 11.32 -20.61 -9.34
N ILE A 18 12.02 -19.98 -8.37
CA ILE A 18 11.76 -18.59 -7.98
C ILE A 18 12.86 -17.70 -8.50
N VAL A 19 12.47 -16.68 -9.26
CA VAL A 19 13.33 -15.64 -9.79
C VAL A 19 13.14 -14.36 -9.01
N ALA A 20 14.14 -13.94 -8.26
CA ALA A 20 14.13 -12.66 -7.56
C ALA A 20 14.57 -11.52 -8.50
N TRP A 21 13.86 -10.40 -8.44
CA TRP A 21 14.24 -9.15 -9.09
C TRP A 21 14.66 -8.11 -8.04
N LEU A 22 15.87 -7.59 -8.12
CA LEU A 22 16.42 -6.53 -7.27
C LEU A 22 16.74 -5.30 -8.11
N GLY A 23 15.91 -4.27 -8.01
CA GLY A 23 16.13 -3.05 -8.78
C GLY A 23 14.99 -2.06 -8.71
N LEU A 24 15.20 -0.94 -9.37
CA LEU A 24 14.19 0.09 -9.55
C LEU A 24 13.10 -0.38 -10.53
N ASN A 25 12.01 0.40 -10.61
CA ASN A 25 10.95 0.11 -11.58
C ASN A 25 11.50 0.11 -13.00
N THR A 26 11.13 -0.89 -13.78
CA THR A 26 11.55 -1.01 -15.18
C THR A 26 10.55 -1.88 -15.97
N PRO A 27 10.37 -1.64 -17.28
CA PRO A 27 9.60 -2.55 -18.14
C PRO A 27 10.13 -3.98 -18.14
N LEU A 28 11.42 -4.18 -17.88
CA LEU A 28 12.04 -5.51 -17.79
C LEU A 28 11.38 -6.40 -16.73
N GLN A 29 10.91 -5.80 -15.62
CA GLN A 29 10.21 -6.55 -14.56
C GLN A 29 8.90 -7.17 -15.07
N LEU A 30 8.17 -6.48 -15.96
CA LEU A 30 6.93 -7.00 -16.57
C LEU A 30 7.24 -8.14 -17.56
N GLN A 31 8.28 -7.96 -18.36
CA GLN A 31 8.76 -8.99 -19.28
C GLN A 31 9.23 -10.24 -18.52
N LEU A 32 9.89 -10.03 -17.36
CA LEU A 32 10.32 -11.12 -16.50
C LEU A 32 9.13 -11.86 -15.89
N LEU A 33 8.07 -11.15 -15.47
CA LEU A 33 6.83 -11.80 -15.01
C LEU A 33 6.20 -12.63 -16.14
N ASP A 34 6.15 -12.12 -17.36
CA ASP A 34 5.63 -12.87 -18.51
C ASP A 34 6.48 -14.11 -18.83
N ALA A 35 7.80 -13.99 -18.72
CA ALA A 35 8.71 -15.12 -18.89
C ALA A 35 8.53 -16.18 -17.78
N CYS A 36 8.36 -15.76 -16.53
CA CYS A 36 8.07 -16.65 -15.41
C CYS A 36 6.75 -17.40 -15.63
N ILE A 37 5.68 -16.68 -15.98
CA ILE A 37 4.38 -17.29 -16.30
C ILE A 37 4.51 -18.32 -17.44
N ALA A 38 5.20 -17.97 -18.52
CA ALA A 38 5.37 -18.86 -19.67
C ALA A 38 6.18 -20.13 -19.35
N ARG A 39 7.02 -20.10 -18.33
CA ARG A 39 7.86 -21.22 -17.89
C ARG A 39 7.35 -21.94 -16.64
N GLY A 40 6.22 -21.51 -16.07
CA GLY A 40 5.71 -22.04 -14.81
C GLY A 40 6.59 -21.70 -13.60
N ALA A 41 7.39 -20.65 -13.70
CA ALA A 41 8.24 -20.12 -12.63
C ALA A 41 7.54 -18.96 -11.90
N VAL A 42 8.11 -18.52 -10.78
CA VAL A 42 7.54 -17.47 -9.92
C VAL A 42 8.47 -16.26 -9.88
N LEU A 43 7.94 -15.08 -10.18
CA LEU A 43 8.64 -13.82 -9.96
C LEU A 43 8.53 -13.40 -8.48
N MET A 44 9.65 -13.00 -7.89
CA MET A 44 9.75 -12.44 -6.55
C MET A 44 10.38 -11.04 -6.62
N PRO A 45 9.61 -9.96 -6.73
CA PRO A 45 10.18 -8.62 -6.68
C PRO A 45 10.64 -8.27 -5.27
N LEU A 46 11.91 -7.85 -5.14
CA LEU A 46 12.53 -7.50 -3.86
C LEU A 46 12.40 -6.00 -3.58
N ASN A 47 12.10 -5.66 -2.34
CA ASN A 47 12.18 -4.29 -1.87
C ASN A 47 13.65 -3.90 -1.63
N TRP A 48 14.26 -3.25 -2.61
CA TRP A 48 15.67 -2.83 -2.59
C TRP A 48 16.05 -1.86 -1.44
N ARG A 49 15.04 -1.33 -0.72
CA ARG A 49 15.23 -0.44 0.45
C ARG A 49 15.52 -1.19 1.74
N LEU A 50 15.33 -2.52 1.75
CA LEU A 50 15.59 -3.37 2.90
C LEU A 50 17.09 -3.51 3.13
N ALA A 51 17.48 -3.77 4.39
CA ALA A 51 18.87 -4.11 4.71
C ALA A 51 19.30 -5.42 4.02
N PRO A 52 20.59 -5.58 3.66
CA PRO A 52 21.09 -6.78 3.02
C PRO A 52 20.74 -8.08 3.76
N ALA A 53 20.74 -8.05 5.11
CA ALA A 53 20.38 -9.20 5.94
C ALA A 53 18.90 -9.60 5.78
N GLU A 54 17.98 -8.63 5.65
CA GLU A 54 16.56 -8.85 5.43
C GLU A 54 16.31 -9.44 4.04
N LEU A 55 16.97 -8.89 3.01
CA LEU A 55 16.91 -9.42 1.64
C LEU A 55 17.43 -10.86 1.57
N ALA A 56 18.56 -11.14 2.22
CA ALA A 56 19.10 -12.49 2.30
C ALA A 56 18.15 -13.45 3.04
N ALA A 57 17.48 -12.99 4.09
CA ALA A 57 16.47 -13.77 4.81
C ALA A 57 15.28 -14.10 3.90
N GLN A 58 14.78 -13.12 3.13
CA GLN A 58 13.71 -13.34 2.17
C GLN A 58 14.09 -14.31 1.07
N LEU A 59 15.30 -14.21 0.50
CA LEU A 59 15.81 -15.12 -0.53
C LEU A 59 15.89 -16.57 -0.02
N ARG A 60 16.44 -16.77 1.18
CA ARG A 60 16.48 -18.09 1.82
C ARG A 60 15.10 -18.64 2.15
N HIS A 61 14.23 -17.81 2.73
CA HIS A 61 12.86 -18.21 3.03
C HIS A 61 12.09 -18.58 1.77
N ALA A 62 12.27 -17.83 0.68
CA ALA A 62 11.65 -18.15 -0.60
C ALA A 62 12.22 -19.43 -1.23
N GLY A 63 13.49 -19.73 -1.02
CA GLY A 63 14.20 -20.72 -1.80
C GLY A 63 14.46 -20.22 -3.23
N ALA A 64 14.75 -18.91 -3.38
CA ALA A 64 15.00 -18.31 -4.68
C ALA A 64 16.26 -18.91 -5.32
N THR A 65 16.15 -19.31 -6.58
CA THR A 65 17.23 -19.96 -7.33
C THR A 65 17.97 -18.97 -8.26
N HIS A 66 17.33 -17.88 -8.63
CA HIS A 66 17.88 -16.86 -9.50
C HIS A 66 17.71 -15.47 -8.86
N LEU A 67 18.74 -14.62 -9.03
CA LEU A 67 18.71 -13.22 -8.65
C LEU A 67 19.14 -12.38 -9.86
N LEU A 68 18.20 -11.63 -10.39
CA LEU A 68 18.41 -10.62 -11.42
C LEU A 68 18.37 -9.23 -10.79
N HIS A 69 19.11 -8.31 -11.36
CA HIS A 69 19.21 -6.95 -10.81
C HIS A 69 19.42 -5.91 -11.91
N ASP A 70 19.11 -4.66 -11.63
CA ASP A 70 19.56 -3.55 -12.45
C ASP A 70 21.06 -3.22 -12.19
N PRO A 71 21.70 -2.45 -13.08
CA PRO A 71 23.12 -2.11 -12.92
C PRO A 71 23.45 -1.40 -11.60
N GLY A 72 22.52 -0.61 -11.03
CA GLY A 72 22.72 0.15 -9.79
C GLY A 72 22.77 -0.73 -8.54
N HIS A 73 22.35 -1.99 -8.63
CA HIS A 73 22.29 -2.93 -7.50
C HIS A 73 23.27 -4.11 -7.65
N ALA A 74 24.27 -4.00 -8.54
CA ALA A 74 25.19 -5.11 -8.85
C ALA A 74 25.99 -5.60 -7.61
N ASP A 75 26.56 -4.69 -6.83
CA ASP A 75 27.34 -5.04 -5.64
C ASP A 75 26.47 -5.70 -4.56
N LEU A 76 25.26 -5.14 -4.33
CA LEU A 76 24.30 -5.72 -3.42
C LEU A 76 23.86 -7.12 -3.89
N ALA A 77 23.57 -7.29 -5.17
CA ALA A 77 23.23 -8.59 -5.74
C ALA A 77 24.37 -9.61 -5.58
N ALA A 78 25.62 -9.21 -5.78
CA ALA A 78 26.79 -10.07 -5.57
C ALA A 78 26.88 -10.52 -4.12
N ALA A 79 26.67 -9.63 -3.15
CA ALA A 79 26.65 -9.94 -1.73
C ALA A 79 25.50 -10.89 -1.32
N LEU A 80 24.37 -10.86 -2.05
CA LEU A 80 23.20 -11.70 -1.79
C LEU A 80 23.27 -13.09 -2.43
N ARG A 81 24.15 -13.34 -3.41
CA ARG A 81 24.27 -14.65 -4.10
C ARG A 81 24.39 -15.85 -3.16
N PRO A 82 25.12 -15.80 -2.02
CA PRO A 82 25.19 -16.92 -1.08
C PRO A 82 23.86 -17.30 -0.41
N ALA A 83 22.84 -16.45 -0.52
CA ALA A 83 21.50 -16.72 0.00
C ALA A 83 20.59 -17.46 -0.99
N LEU A 84 21.06 -17.70 -2.23
CA LEU A 84 20.29 -18.42 -3.26
C LEU A 84 20.32 -19.93 -3.00
N ALA A 85 19.19 -20.56 -3.32
CA ALA A 85 19.08 -22.01 -3.35
C ALA A 85 19.74 -22.59 -4.61
N PRO A 86 20.12 -23.88 -4.60
CA PRO A 86 20.49 -24.59 -5.83
C PRO A 86 19.35 -24.57 -6.86
N PRO A 87 19.67 -24.65 -8.18
CA PRO A 87 18.65 -24.74 -9.22
C PRO A 87 17.72 -25.94 -9.00
N GLY A 88 16.40 -25.68 -9.11
CA GLY A 88 15.38 -26.71 -8.96
C GLY A 88 14.06 -26.14 -8.44
N PRO A 89 12.99 -26.95 -8.43
CA PRO A 89 11.70 -26.55 -7.90
C PRO A 89 11.81 -26.09 -6.44
N ALA A 90 11.24 -24.91 -6.14
CA ALA A 90 11.22 -24.39 -4.78
C ALA A 90 10.10 -25.05 -3.96
N ASP A 91 10.41 -25.37 -2.68
CA ASP A 91 9.43 -25.93 -1.77
C ASP A 91 8.23 -24.98 -1.59
N GLY A 92 7.00 -25.54 -1.58
CA GLY A 92 5.78 -24.78 -1.41
C GLY A 92 5.35 -23.99 -2.64
N ILE A 93 5.97 -24.19 -3.81
CA ILE A 93 5.51 -23.68 -5.11
C ILE A 93 4.79 -24.79 -5.88
N GLU A 94 3.64 -24.44 -6.42
CA GLU A 94 2.78 -25.33 -7.21
C GLU A 94 2.64 -24.83 -8.63
N THR A 95 2.21 -25.72 -9.52
CA THR A 95 1.86 -25.33 -10.89
C THR A 95 0.76 -24.26 -10.88
N GLY A 96 0.98 -23.22 -11.66
CA GLY A 96 0.09 -22.06 -11.75
C GLY A 96 0.42 -20.92 -10.78
N ASP A 97 1.37 -21.08 -9.86
CA ASP A 97 1.93 -19.95 -9.11
C ASP A 97 2.79 -19.07 -10.03
N ALA A 98 2.77 -17.75 -9.81
CA ALA A 98 3.43 -16.82 -10.70
C ALA A 98 4.11 -15.62 -10.04
N LEU A 99 3.61 -15.18 -8.87
CA LEU A 99 4.12 -13.98 -8.21
C LEU A 99 4.16 -14.18 -6.70
N LEU A 100 5.31 -13.89 -6.09
CA LEU A 100 5.53 -13.96 -4.65
C LEU A 100 5.89 -12.57 -4.13
N VAL A 101 4.96 -11.92 -3.41
CA VAL A 101 5.16 -10.57 -2.85
C VAL A 101 5.34 -10.64 -1.34
N TYR A 102 6.50 -10.21 -0.85
CA TYR A 102 6.74 -10.12 0.58
C TYR A 102 6.06 -8.91 1.21
N THR A 103 5.41 -9.14 2.34
CA THR A 103 4.79 -8.10 3.16
C THR A 103 5.61 -7.86 4.43
N SER A 104 5.52 -6.66 4.99
CA SER A 104 6.11 -6.34 6.30
C SER A 104 5.27 -7.00 7.39
N GLY A 105 5.55 -8.27 7.68
CA GLY A 105 4.91 -8.99 8.77
C GLY A 105 5.19 -8.32 10.12
N THR A 106 4.17 -8.24 10.98
CA THR A 106 4.29 -7.69 12.35
C THR A 106 5.04 -8.61 13.31
N THR A 107 5.29 -9.86 12.92
CA THR A 107 5.92 -10.89 13.76
C THR A 107 7.43 -11.01 13.56
N GLY A 108 8.05 -10.17 12.72
CA GLY A 108 9.50 -10.23 12.43
C GLY A 108 9.90 -11.30 11.40
N GLU A 109 9.06 -12.31 11.17
CA GLU A 109 9.30 -13.33 10.14
C GLU A 109 8.79 -12.85 8.77
N PRO A 110 9.53 -13.05 7.67
CA PRO A 110 9.10 -12.71 6.34
C PRO A 110 7.83 -13.48 5.94
N LYS A 111 6.79 -12.77 5.49
CA LYS A 111 5.57 -13.39 4.95
C LYS A 111 5.45 -13.06 3.47
N GLY A 112 5.47 -14.05 2.62
CA GLY A 112 5.31 -13.91 1.18
C GLY A 112 3.91 -14.32 0.73
N ALA A 113 3.11 -13.38 0.23
CA ALA A 113 1.82 -13.66 -0.40
C ALA A 113 2.06 -14.27 -1.80
N LEU A 114 1.55 -15.48 -2.01
CA LEU A 114 1.74 -16.24 -3.24
C LEU A 114 0.51 -16.13 -4.14
N HIS A 115 0.69 -15.60 -5.35
CA HIS A 115 -0.38 -15.38 -6.31
C HIS A 115 -0.25 -16.32 -7.51
N THR A 116 -1.41 -16.79 -7.95
CA THR A 116 -1.52 -17.63 -9.15
C THR A 116 -1.69 -16.80 -10.41
N VAL A 117 -1.39 -17.40 -11.56
CA VAL A 117 -1.69 -16.80 -12.88
C VAL A 117 -3.18 -16.42 -12.99
N ALA A 118 -4.07 -17.30 -12.53
CA ALA A 118 -5.51 -17.05 -12.55
C ALA A 118 -5.91 -15.88 -11.62
N GLY A 119 -5.32 -15.81 -10.41
CA GLY A 119 -5.56 -14.69 -9.48
C GLY A 119 -5.07 -13.36 -10.02
N ILE A 120 -3.90 -13.33 -10.66
CA ILE A 120 -3.38 -12.14 -11.34
C ILE A 120 -4.32 -11.71 -12.47
N ALA A 121 -4.80 -12.64 -13.30
CA ALA A 121 -5.72 -12.34 -14.38
C ALA A 121 -7.05 -11.77 -13.87
N ALA A 122 -7.60 -12.35 -12.79
CA ALA A 122 -8.82 -11.85 -12.14
C ALA A 122 -8.61 -10.43 -11.58
N ASN A 123 -7.48 -10.16 -10.93
CA ASN A 123 -7.14 -8.82 -10.46
C ASN A 123 -7.02 -7.81 -11.60
N VAL A 124 -6.39 -8.19 -12.71
CA VAL A 124 -6.29 -7.34 -13.91
C VAL A 124 -7.69 -7.01 -14.45
N ALA A 125 -8.56 -8.01 -14.57
CA ALA A 125 -9.94 -7.80 -15.04
C ALA A 125 -10.72 -6.84 -14.11
N ALA A 126 -10.61 -7.04 -12.79
CA ALA A 126 -11.23 -6.17 -11.80
C ALA A 126 -10.70 -4.73 -11.87
N ALA A 127 -9.39 -4.55 -12.06
CA ALA A 127 -8.77 -3.23 -12.18
C ALA A 127 -9.15 -2.50 -13.47
N VAL A 128 -9.23 -3.22 -14.59
CA VAL A 128 -9.67 -2.69 -15.89
C VAL A 128 -11.12 -2.21 -15.80
N ASP A 129 -12.01 -3.04 -15.26
CA ASP A 129 -13.43 -2.69 -15.08
C ASP A 129 -13.60 -1.47 -14.17
N ALA A 130 -12.96 -1.50 -12.99
CA ALA A 130 -13.08 -0.45 -11.98
C ALA A 130 -12.64 0.92 -12.45
N GLN A 131 -11.62 0.99 -13.29
CA GLN A 131 -10.99 2.23 -13.75
C GLN A 131 -11.46 2.63 -15.15
N GLY A 132 -12.23 1.79 -15.83
CA GLY A 132 -12.61 1.98 -17.23
C GLY A 132 -11.37 2.14 -18.12
N LEU A 133 -10.32 1.33 -17.89
CA LEU A 133 -9.10 1.38 -18.67
C LEU A 133 -9.29 0.75 -20.05
N THR A 134 -8.66 1.37 -21.03
CA THR A 134 -8.64 0.93 -22.43
C THR A 134 -7.23 0.97 -22.99
N SER A 135 -7.00 0.43 -24.19
CA SER A 135 -5.74 0.55 -24.90
C SER A 135 -5.38 1.98 -25.31
N ALA A 136 -6.34 2.91 -25.29
CA ALA A 136 -6.10 4.33 -25.59
C ALA A 136 -5.55 5.10 -24.37
N ASP A 137 -5.60 4.52 -23.17
CA ASP A 137 -5.11 5.16 -21.97
C ASP A 137 -3.57 5.25 -21.94
N ARG A 138 -3.09 6.21 -21.16
CA ARG A 138 -1.67 6.42 -20.86
C ARG A 138 -1.49 6.46 -19.36
N VAL A 139 -0.84 5.43 -18.82
CA VAL A 139 -0.62 5.24 -17.39
C VAL A 139 0.76 5.72 -16.99
N LEU A 140 0.83 6.69 -16.08
CA LEU A 140 2.10 7.14 -15.47
C LEU A 140 2.35 6.38 -14.16
N ALA A 141 3.29 5.46 -14.18
CA ALA A 141 3.64 4.60 -13.06
C ALA A 141 4.82 5.17 -12.27
N VAL A 142 4.59 5.59 -11.05
CA VAL A 142 5.60 6.20 -10.15
C VAL A 142 5.78 5.45 -8.84
N LEU A 143 4.87 4.53 -8.50
CA LEU A 143 4.95 3.75 -7.28
C LEU A 143 5.83 2.50 -7.47
N PRO A 144 6.46 2.02 -6.37
CA PRO A 144 7.35 0.86 -6.44
C PRO A 144 6.63 -0.41 -6.92
N MET A 145 7.15 -1.03 -7.98
CA MET A 145 6.60 -2.26 -8.57
C MET A 145 6.98 -3.53 -7.80
N PHE A 146 7.80 -3.43 -6.75
CA PHE A 146 7.99 -4.55 -5.82
C PHE A 146 6.83 -4.69 -4.82
N HIS A 147 5.90 -3.74 -4.77
CA HIS A 147 4.64 -3.84 -4.05
C HIS A 147 3.51 -4.28 -4.97
N ALA A 148 2.60 -5.10 -4.43
CA ALA A 148 1.42 -5.54 -5.16
C ALA A 148 0.61 -4.35 -5.71
N GLY A 149 0.43 -3.27 -4.92
CA GLY A 149 -0.27 -2.07 -5.36
C GLY A 149 0.40 -1.39 -6.55
N GLY A 150 1.70 -1.12 -6.48
CA GLY A 150 2.46 -0.48 -7.57
C GLY A 150 2.51 -1.30 -8.85
N LEU A 151 2.52 -2.62 -8.72
CA LEU A 151 2.56 -3.54 -9.87
C LEU A 151 1.16 -3.82 -10.45
N ALA A 152 0.17 -4.13 -9.60
CA ALA A 152 -1.04 -4.83 -10.04
C ALA A 152 -2.31 -3.96 -10.09
N ILE A 153 -2.28 -2.69 -9.63
CA ILE A 153 -3.48 -1.81 -9.71
C ILE A 153 -3.58 -1.13 -11.09
N GLN A 154 -2.46 -0.64 -11.66
CA GLN A 154 -2.48 0.05 -12.95
C GLN A 154 -1.46 -0.49 -13.95
N VAL A 155 -0.26 -0.88 -13.50
CA VAL A 155 0.83 -1.25 -14.40
C VAL A 155 0.53 -2.55 -15.15
N LEU A 156 0.18 -3.63 -14.47
CA LEU A 156 -0.22 -4.88 -15.12
C LEU A 156 -1.49 -4.75 -15.97
N PRO A 157 -2.56 -4.07 -15.52
CA PRO A 157 -3.72 -3.78 -16.36
C PRO A 157 -3.34 -3.06 -17.66
N ALA A 158 -2.57 -1.97 -17.58
CA ALA A 158 -2.10 -1.24 -18.76
C ALA A 158 -1.25 -2.10 -19.70
N TRP A 159 -0.33 -2.89 -19.13
CA TRP A 159 0.52 -3.81 -19.90
C TRP A 159 -0.31 -4.86 -20.66
N ARG A 160 -1.32 -5.46 -20.00
CA ARG A 160 -2.20 -6.48 -20.61
C ARG A 160 -3.13 -5.91 -21.68
N LEU A 161 -3.55 -4.66 -21.53
CA LEU A 161 -4.39 -3.96 -22.52
C LEU A 161 -3.60 -3.43 -23.72
N GLY A 162 -2.26 -3.37 -23.64
CA GLY A 162 -1.44 -2.66 -24.63
C GLY A 162 -1.62 -1.15 -24.58
N ALA A 163 -2.02 -0.61 -23.43
CA ALA A 163 -2.12 0.83 -23.18
C ALA A 163 -0.73 1.48 -23.12
N GLY A 164 -0.69 2.80 -23.29
CA GLY A 164 0.55 3.56 -23.10
C GLY A 164 1.01 3.46 -21.64
N LEU A 165 2.29 3.13 -21.42
CA LEU A 165 2.84 2.96 -20.08
C LEU A 165 4.18 3.67 -19.96
N GLN A 166 4.24 4.74 -19.16
CA GLN A 166 5.49 5.39 -18.78
C GLN A 166 5.84 5.00 -17.35
N ILE A 167 6.97 4.33 -17.17
CA ILE A 167 7.44 3.84 -15.88
C ILE A 167 8.60 4.70 -15.41
N HIS A 168 8.42 5.41 -14.30
CA HIS A 168 9.52 6.09 -13.63
C HIS A 168 10.25 5.12 -12.70
N PRO A 169 11.58 5.12 -12.69
CA PRO A 169 12.37 4.25 -11.81
C PRO A 169 12.00 4.38 -10.34
N ARG A 170 11.66 5.58 -9.93
CA ARG A 170 11.15 5.97 -8.61
C ARG A 170 10.32 7.24 -8.75
N PHE A 171 9.53 7.57 -7.73
CA PHE A 171 8.84 8.85 -7.68
C PHE A 171 9.85 10.00 -7.57
N ASP A 172 9.63 11.01 -8.40
CA ASP A 172 10.26 12.32 -8.37
C ASP A 172 9.20 13.33 -8.81
N ALA A 173 9.00 14.41 -8.04
CA ALA A 173 7.91 15.34 -8.27
C ALA A 173 8.11 16.15 -9.57
N GLU A 174 9.34 16.62 -9.84
CA GLU A 174 9.65 17.35 -11.09
C GLU A 174 9.40 16.47 -12.30
N ALA A 175 9.93 15.25 -12.30
CA ALA A 175 9.74 14.30 -13.39
C ALA A 175 8.26 13.92 -13.59
N TRP A 176 7.46 13.91 -12.50
CA TRP A 176 6.02 13.67 -12.59
C TRP A 176 5.32 14.82 -13.31
N PHE A 177 5.63 16.09 -12.95
CA PHE A 177 5.07 17.26 -13.65
C PHE A 177 5.50 17.31 -15.11
N ASP A 178 6.78 17.02 -15.41
CA ASP A 178 7.27 16.95 -16.78
C ASP A 178 6.51 15.91 -17.60
N ALA A 179 6.28 14.73 -17.03
CA ALA A 179 5.50 13.69 -17.71
C ALA A 179 4.05 14.12 -17.94
N VAL A 180 3.41 14.77 -16.95
CA VAL A 180 2.03 15.25 -17.08
C VAL A 180 1.90 16.29 -18.20
N GLU A 181 2.83 17.22 -18.29
CA GLU A 181 2.82 18.27 -19.30
C GLU A 181 3.21 17.79 -20.71
N GLN A 182 4.25 16.92 -20.80
CA GLN A 182 4.83 16.51 -22.09
C GLN A 182 4.20 15.24 -22.65
N TRP A 183 4.07 14.22 -21.80
CA TRP A 183 3.52 12.92 -22.22
C TRP A 183 2.01 12.83 -22.08
N ARG A 184 1.42 13.69 -21.23
CA ARG A 184 -0.03 13.84 -21.01
C ARG A 184 -0.70 12.51 -20.64
N PRO A 185 -0.33 11.88 -19.50
CA PRO A 185 -0.97 10.66 -19.01
C PRO A 185 -2.46 10.87 -18.76
N THR A 186 -3.25 9.80 -18.89
CA THR A 186 -4.69 9.84 -18.59
C THR A 186 -4.98 9.45 -17.14
N THR A 187 -4.04 8.76 -16.48
CA THR A 187 -4.15 8.37 -15.08
C THR A 187 -2.79 8.10 -14.46
N SER A 188 -2.72 8.20 -13.14
CA SER A 188 -1.57 7.80 -12.30
C SER A 188 -2.05 7.26 -10.96
N LEU A 189 -1.40 6.20 -10.45
CA LEU A 189 -1.63 5.70 -9.10
C LEU A 189 -0.71 6.42 -8.12
N LEU A 190 -1.31 7.05 -7.11
CA LEU A 190 -0.62 7.84 -6.11
C LEU A 190 -0.94 7.30 -4.71
N VAL A 191 -0.04 7.48 -3.77
CA VAL A 191 -0.31 7.28 -2.34
C VAL A 191 -0.37 8.63 -1.63
N PRO A 192 -0.96 8.74 -0.43
CA PRO A 192 -1.11 10.02 0.26
C PRO A 192 0.19 10.83 0.37
N ALA A 193 1.33 10.17 0.63
CA ALA A 193 2.63 10.84 0.69
C ALA A 193 3.04 11.48 -0.65
N VAL A 194 2.78 10.79 -1.77
CA VAL A 194 3.05 11.31 -3.12
C VAL A 194 2.09 12.45 -3.45
N MET A 195 0.80 12.29 -3.14
CA MET A 195 -0.19 13.37 -3.33
C MET A 195 0.21 14.64 -2.59
N ARG A 196 0.65 14.52 -1.34
CA ARG A 196 1.15 15.65 -0.54
C ARG A 196 2.35 16.30 -1.21
N ALA A 197 3.37 15.51 -1.57
CA ALA A 197 4.58 16.05 -2.21
C ALA A 197 4.28 16.80 -3.51
N LEU A 198 3.27 16.37 -4.27
CA LEU A 198 2.82 17.07 -5.47
C LEU A 198 2.07 18.38 -5.13
N ILE A 199 1.17 18.36 -4.14
CA ILE A 199 0.38 19.54 -3.72
C ILE A 199 1.29 20.63 -3.14
N GLU A 200 2.31 20.26 -2.37
CA GLU A 200 3.28 21.17 -1.76
C GLU A 200 4.35 21.67 -2.74
N HIS A 201 4.42 21.09 -3.93
CA HIS A 201 5.42 21.45 -4.93
C HIS A 201 5.13 22.79 -5.60
N ALA A 202 6.16 23.59 -5.89
CA ALA A 202 6.02 24.93 -6.49
C ALA A 202 5.27 24.93 -7.83
N ARG A 203 5.35 23.86 -8.62
CA ARG A 203 4.65 23.72 -9.91
C ARG A 203 3.16 23.44 -9.77
N TRP A 204 2.70 22.94 -8.61
CA TRP A 204 1.30 22.53 -8.42
C TRP A 204 0.26 23.56 -8.83
N PRO A 205 0.36 24.87 -8.43
CA PRO A 205 -0.66 25.85 -8.79
C PRO A 205 -0.79 26.10 -10.29
N GLY A 206 0.30 26.01 -11.05
CA GLY A 206 0.38 26.35 -12.48
C GLY A 206 0.35 25.15 -13.43
N ALA A 207 0.50 23.90 -12.95
CA ALA A 207 0.60 22.72 -13.79
C ALA A 207 -0.70 22.47 -14.59
N ASP A 208 -0.60 22.07 -15.84
CA ASP A 208 -1.73 21.60 -16.64
C ASP A 208 -2.05 20.12 -16.35
N LEU A 209 -3.04 19.89 -15.51
CA LEU A 209 -3.50 18.56 -15.14
C LEU A 209 -4.66 18.03 -16.04
N SER A 210 -5.03 18.76 -17.09
CA SER A 210 -6.23 18.48 -17.90
C SER A 210 -6.20 17.14 -18.65
N SER A 211 -5.02 16.52 -18.82
CA SER A 211 -4.91 15.18 -19.42
C SER A 211 -5.35 14.07 -18.49
N LEU A 212 -5.29 14.30 -17.16
CA LEU A 212 -5.66 13.30 -16.17
C LEU A 212 -7.18 13.18 -16.08
N ARG A 213 -7.73 12.08 -16.56
CA ARG A 213 -9.14 11.73 -16.37
C ARG A 213 -9.45 11.51 -14.89
N PHE A 214 -8.51 10.95 -14.17
CA PHE A 214 -8.52 10.71 -12.72
C PHE A 214 -7.12 10.34 -12.23
N VAL A 215 -6.93 10.37 -10.92
CA VAL A 215 -5.85 9.66 -10.24
C VAL A 215 -6.45 8.59 -9.33
N ASN A 216 -5.75 7.46 -9.17
CA ASN A 216 -6.11 6.48 -8.15
C ASN A 216 -5.30 6.72 -6.89
N SER A 217 -5.88 6.44 -5.73
CA SER A 217 -5.17 6.41 -4.47
C SER A 217 -5.62 5.24 -3.60
N GLY A 218 -4.74 4.79 -2.71
CA GLY A 218 -5.00 3.66 -1.82
C GLY A 218 -3.79 3.31 -0.96
N SER A 219 -3.71 2.08 -0.51
CA SER A 219 -2.70 1.54 0.41
C SER A 219 -2.78 2.08 1.85
N GLN A 220 -3.42 3.20 2.05
CA GLN A 220 -3.71 3.85 3.34
C GLN A 220 -5.03 4.60 3.20
N ILE A 221 -5.64 4.97 4.34
CA ILE A 221 -6.76 5.90 4.33
C ILE A 221 -6.26 7.23 3.73
N VAL A 222 -6.96 7.71 2.72
CA VAL A 222 -6.59 8.94 2.01
C VAL A 222 -7.22 10.14 2.72
N PRO A 223 -6.42 11.07 3.24
CA PRO A 223 -6.94 12.27 3.88
C PRO A 223 -7.85 13.08 2.94
N ARG A 224 -9.02 13.47 3.45
CA ARG A 224 -10.02 14.25 2.70
C ARG A 224 -9.41 15.50 2.05
N ALA A 225 -8.56 16.23 2.76
CA ALA A 225 -7.90 17.43 2.27
C ALA A 225 -7.07 17.19 0.99
N LEU A 226 -6.39 16.02 0.89
CA LEU A 226 -5.64 15.67 -0.31
C LEU A 226 -6.58 15.37 -1.50
N ILE A 227 -7.69 14.69 -1.24
CA ILE A 227 -8.72 14.41 -2.26
C ILE A 227 -9.30 15.72 -2.78
N GLU A 228 -9.68 16.61 -1.88
CA GLU A 228 -10.30 17.92 -2.21
C GLU A 228 -9.34 18.82 -3.00
N ALA A 229 -8.02 18.79 -2.69
CA ALA A 229 -7.02 19.54 -3.44
C ALA A 229 -6.93 19.09 -4.92
N PHE A 230 -6.96 17.80 -5.20
CA PHE A 230 -7.02 17.29 -6.59
C PHE A 230 -8.36 17.60 -7.24
N HIS A 231 -9.48 17.44 -6.52
CA HIS A 231 -10.82 17.78 -7.00
C HIS A 231 -10.93 19.25 -7.39
N ALA A 232 -10.34 20.17 -6.62
CA ALA A 232 -10.30 21.61 -6.92
C ALA A 232 -9.53 21.91 -8.22
N ARG A 233 -8.55 21.06 -8.58
CA ARG A 233 -7.81 21.12 -9.84
C ARG A 233 -8.47 20.36 -11.00
N GLY A 234 -9.74 19.94 -10.84
CA GLY A 234 -10.49 19.23 -11.87
C GLY A 234 -10.26 17.73 -11.95
N VAL A 235 -9.30 17.16 -11.18
CA VAL A 235 -8.91 15.75 -11.25
C VAL A 235 -9.66 14.92 -10.20
N PRO A 236 -10.55 13.99 -10.59
CA PRO A 236 -11.18 13.05 -9.66
C PRO A 236 -10.15 12.15 -8.99
N VAL A 237 -10.33 11.85 -7.71
CA VAL A 237 -9.52 10.89 -6.95
C VAL A 237 -10.34 9.62 -6.74
N ALA A 238 -10.15 8.64 -7.61
CA ALA A 238 -10.67 7.30 -7.41
C ALA A 238 -9.91 6.60 -6.30
N GLN A 239 -10.55 5.66 -5.59
CA GLN A 239 -9.88 4.93 -4.53
C GLN A 239 -9.90 3.43 -4.79
N VAL A 240 -8.84 2.76 -4.36
CA VAL A 240 -8.70 1.31 -4.41
C VAL A 240 -8.30 0.82 -3.04
N TYR A 241 -9.12 -0.06 -2.48
CA TYR A 241 -8.81 -0.78 -1.27
C TYR A 241 -8.42 -2.22 -1.58
N GLY A 242 -7.40 -2.68 -0.90
CA GLY A 242 -6.90 -4.04 -0.94
C GLY A 242 -5.53 -4.15 -0.30
N ALA A 243 -5.08 -5.38 -0.15
CA ALA A 243 -3.77 -5.72 0.41
C ALA A 243 -2.99 -6.61 -0.55
N SER A 244 -1.74 -6.91 -0.25
CA SER A 244 -0.97 -7.90 -1.01
C SER A 244 -1.69 -9.24 -1.04
N GLU A 245 -2.31 -9.60 0.07
CA GLU A 245 -3.05 -10.85 0.26
C GLU A 245 -4.34 -10.92 -0.58
N THR A 246 -4.90 -9.78 -0.95
CA THR A 246 -6.21 -9.70 -1.63
C THR A 246 -6.12 -9.32 -3.10
N GLY A 247 -4.90 -9.23 -3.63
CA GLY A 247 -4.65 -9.12 -5.05
C GLY A 247 -4.61 -7.77 -5.73
N PRO A 248 -4.38 -6.68 -5.22
CA PRO A 248 -4.82 -5.66 -4.30
C PRO A 248 -6.10 -4.88 -4.68
N VAL A 249 -6.90 -5.36 -5.63
CA VAL A 249 -8.13 -4.68 -6.09
C VAL A 249 -9.34 -5.40 -5.53
N SER A 250 -9.87 -4.93 -4.40
CA SER A 250 -10.96 -5.58 -3.67
C SER A 250 -12.21 -4.69 -3.58
N LEU A 251 -12.08 -3.47 -3.06
CA LEU A 251 -13.13 -2.46 -3.12
C LEU A 251 -12.62 -1.28 -3.96
N VAL A 252 -13.51 -0.67 -4.72
CA VAL A 252 -13.13 0.38 -5.66
C VAL A 252 -14.16 1.51 -5.67
N LEU A 253 -13.67 2.72 -5.53
CA LEU A 253 -14.42 3.93 -5.81
C LEU A 253 -14.08 4.38 -7.24
N ARG A 254 -15.07 4.28 -8.12
CA ARG A 254 -14.89 4.59 -9.55
C ARG A 254 -14.66 6.09 -9.78
N PRO A 255 -13.96 6.48 -10.86
CA PRO A 255 -13.68 7.89 -11.16
C PRO A 255 -14.92 8.77 -11.22
N GLU A 256 -16.01 8.28 -11.81
CA GLU A 256 -17.29 8.98 -11.96
C GLU A 256 -18.01 9.21 -10.63
N GLU A 257 -17.74 8.40 -9.62
CA GLU A 257 -18.35 8.44 -8.28
C GLU A 257 -17.48 9.19 -7.26
N ALA A 258 -16.22 9.45 -7.61
CA ALA A 258 -15.19 9.94 -6.70
C ALA A 258 -15.54 11.26 -6.00
N ARG A 259 -16.26 12.17 -6.71
CA ARG A 259 -16.66 13.47 -6.15
C ARG A 259 -17.84 13.38 -5.20
N ALA A 260 -18.73 12.41 -5.40
CA ALA A 260 -19.94 12.23 -4.59
C ALA A 260 -19.67 11.43 -3.31
N GLN A 261 -18.67 10.55 -3.31
CA GLN A 261 -18.40 9.57 -2.25
C GLN A 261 -17.02 9.77 -1.60
N VAL A 262 -16.68 11.02 -1.30
CA VAL A 262 -15.41 11.37 -0.65
C VAL A 262 -15.32 10.74 0.74
N GLY A 263 -14.26 9.93 0.96
CA GLY A 263 -14.03 9.18 2.20
C GLY A 263 -14.31 7.68 2.08
N CYS A 264 -15.19 7.27 1.15
CA CYS A 264 -15.43 5.87 0.88
C CYS A 264 -14.30 5.28 0.01
N VAL A 265 -14.00 4.00 0.22
CA VAL A 265 -13.12 3.21 -0.65
C VAL A 265 -13.89 2.52 -1.79
N GLY A 266 -15.20 2.71 -1.82
CA GLY A 266 -16.06 2.28 -2.92
C GLY A 266 -16.89 1.03 -2.62
N ARG A 267 -17.12 0.25 -3.68
CA ARG A 267 -17.93 -0.98 -3.68
C ARG A 267 -17.07 -2.19 -4.08
N PRO A 268 -17.57 -3.43 -3.91
CA PRO A 268 -16.85 -4.62 -4.37
C PRO A 268 -16.46 -4.52 -5.85
N ALA A 269 -15.20 -4.83 -6.14
CA ALA A 269 -14.69 -4.91 -7.50
C ALA A 269 -15.29 -6.13 -8.24
N LEU A 270 -15.09 -6.20 -9.55
CA LEU A 270 -15.55 -7.31 -10.38
C LEU A 270 -15.08 -8.67 -9.81
N GLY A 271 -16.04 -9.57 -9.53
CA GLY A 271 -15.78 -10.90 -9.01
C GLY A 271 -15.48 -10.96 -7.50
N VAL A 272 -15.48 -9.84 -6.81
CA VAL A 272 -15.24 -9.76 -5.35
C VAL A 272 -16.58 -9.79 -4.61
N GLN A 273 -16.67 -10.65 -3.60
CA GLN A 273 -17.72 -10.64 -2.60
C GLN A 273 -17.17 -10.06 -1.31
N VAL A 274 -17.95 -9.22 -0.63
CA VAL A 274 -17.61 -8.62 0.64
C VAL A 274 -18.73 -8.85 1.64
N ARG A 275 -18.37 -9.06 2.89
CA ARG A 275 -19.28 -8.96 4.05
C ARG A 275 -18.51 -8.36 5.22
N LEU A 276 -19.23 -7.73 6.14
CA LEU A 276 -18.68 -7.32 7.41
C LEU A 276 -18.90 -8.41 8.46
N GLY A 277 -17.86 -8.73 9.20
CA GLY A 277 -17.93 -9.57 10.39
C GLY A 277 -18.70 -8.86 11.54
N PRO A 278 -18.92 -9.54 12.68
CA PRO A 278 -19.66 -8.97 13.82
C PRO A 278 -19.08 -7.66 14.34
N ASP A 279 -17.75 -7.51 14.27
CA ASP A 279 -17.03 -6.33 14.75
C ASP A 279 -16.75 -5.30 13.65
N GLY A 280 -17.38 -5.45 12.48
CA GLY A 280 -17.15 -4.59 11.33
C GLY A 280 -15.90 -4.93 10.51
N GLU A 281 -15.26 -6.07 10.74
CA GLU A 281 -14.12 -6.53 9.94
C GLU A 281 -14.53 -6.86 8.51
N ILE A 282 -13.76 -6.37 7.54
CA ILE A 282 -13.94 -6.71 6.13
C ILE A 282 -13.52 -8.16 5.89
N LEU A 283 -14.48 -8.98 5.46
CA LEU A 283 -14.26 -10.33 4.99
C LEU A 283 -14.43 -10.37 3.48
N LEU A 284 -13.45 -10.95 2.77
CA LEU A 284 -13.41 -10.99 1.31
C LEU A 284 -13.44 -12.42 0.79
N LYS A 285 -14.20 -12.65 -0.29
CA LYS A 285 -14.14 -13.86 -1.07
C LYS A 285 -14.02 -13.50 -2.53
N ALA A 286 -12.90 -13.85 -3.16
CA ALA A 286 -12.57 -13.37 -4.50
C ALA A 286 -11.55 -14.27 -5.20
N PRO A 287 -11.59 -14.31 -6.55
CA PRO A 287 -10.65 -15.12 -7.34
C PRO A 287 -9.21 -14.55 -7.35
N ASN A 288 -9.03 -13.29 -7.00
CA ASN A 288 -7.72 -12.60 -6.93
C ASN A 288 -7.04 -12.67 -5.55
N LEU A 289 -7.63 -13.36 -4.56
CA LEU A 289 -6.95 -13.61 -3.30
C LEU A 289 -5.65 -14.39 -3.53
N MET A 290 -4.64 -14.14 -2.70
CA MET A 290 -3.46 -14.99 -2.65
C MET A 290 -3.87 -16.46 -2.46
N ARG A 291 -3.09 -17.38 -2.99
CA ARG A 291 -3.32 -18.81 -2.73
C ARG A 291 -3.10 -19.12 -1.25
N ARG A 292 -2.01 -18.62 -0.68
CA ARG A 292 -1.59 -18.72 0.72
C ARG A 292 -0.35 -17.88 0.98
N TYR A 293 0.07 -17.79 2.20
CA TYR A 293 1.45 -17.40 2.49
C TYR A 293 2.41 -18.53 2.11
N HIS A 294 3.51 -18.16 1.46
CA HIS A 294 4.55 -19.12 1.06
C HIS A 294 5.06 -19.93 2.25
N ARG A 295 5.22 -21.25 2.06
CA ARG A 295 5.59 -22.22 3.10
C ARG A 295 4.61 -22.35 4.28
N GLN A 296 3.43 -21.77 4.19
CA GLN A 296 2.35 -22.04 5.14
C GLN A 296 1.31 -22.99 4.53
N VAL A 297 0.84 -23.93 5.32
CA VAL A 297 -0.20 -24.88 4.89
C VAL A 297 -1.56 -24.21 4.90
N ALA A 298 -1.81 -23.33 5.89
CA ALA A 298 -3.06 -22.61 5.99
C ALA A 298 -3.19 -21.56 4.87
N THR A 299 -4.34 -21.55 4.22
CA THR A 299 -4.67 -20.59 3.15
C THR A 299 -4.99 -19.20 3.70
N GLY A 300 -5.28 -19.08 4.99
CA GLY A 300 -5.81 -17.86 5.61
C GLY A 300 -7.32 -17.68 5.38
N LEU A 301 -7.96 -18.65 4.73
CA LEU A 301 -9.40 -18.65 4.47
C LEU A 301 -10.14 -19.43 5.56
N ASP A 302 -11.37 -19.01 5.90
CA ASP A 302 -12.27 -19.80 6.72
C ASP A 302 -12.86 -20.99 5.95
N ALA A 303 -13.67 -21.80 6.63
CA ALA A 303 -14.30 -23.00 6.04
C ALA A 303 -15.24 -22.67 4.84
N GLU A 304 -15.73 -21.44 4.75
CA GLU A 304 -16.59 -20.96 3.67
C GLU A 304 -15.80 -20.27 2.55
N GLY A 305 -14.48 -20.11 2.69
CA GLY A 305 -13.59 -19.48 1.73
C GLY A 305 -13.47 -17.94 1.85
N TRP A 306 -13.80 -17.38 3.02
CA TRP A 306 -13.62 -15.97 3.30
C TRP A 306 -12.24 -15.69 3.89
N PHE A 307 -11.65 -14.60 3.44
CA PHE A 307 -10.39 -14.05 3.96
C PHE A 307 -10.69 -12.89 4.91
N ALA A 308 -10.21 -13.00 6.15
CA ALA A 308 -10.29 -11.95 7.16
C ALA A 308 -9.14 -10.96 6.95
N THR A 309 -9.46 -9.70 6.67
CA THR A 309 -8.46 -8.70 6.27
C THR A 309 -7.76 -8.03 7.45
N GLY A 310 -8.37 -8.06 8.63
CA GLY A 310 -7.95 -7.30 9.80
C GLY A 310 -8.29 -5.79 9.70
N ASP A 311 -8.90 -5.35 8.61
CA ASP A 311 -9.34 -3.98 8.42
C ASP A 311 -10.83 -3.84 8.77
N LEU A 312 -11.20 -2.75 9.43
CA LEU A 312 -12.56 -2.46 9.87
C LEU A 312 -13.21 -1.43 8.94
N ALA A 313 -14.48 -1.64 8.62
CA ALA A 313 -15.23 -0.71 7.78
C ALA A 313 -16.66 -0.49 8.28
N VAL A 314 -17.25 0.59 7.78
CA VAL A 314 -18.68 0.88 7.86
C VAL A 314 -19.26 0.78 6.45
N GLU A 315 -20.40 0.11 6.32
CA GLU A 315 -21.17 0.09 5.09
C GLU A 315 -22.23 1.20 5.13
N HIS A 316 -22.18 2.07 4.15
CA HIS A 316 -23.13 3.17 3.95
C HIS A 316 -24.28 2.75 3.02
N PRO A 317 -25.42 3.47 3.04
CA PRO A 317 -26.51 3.24 2.12
C PRO A 317 -26.06 3.21 0.66
N GLY A 318 -26.49 2.20 -0.08
CA GLY A 318 -26.07 1.98 -1.48
C GLY A 318 -24.85 1.08 -1.63
N GLY A 319 -24.37 0.45 -0.55
CA GLY A 319 -23.27 -0.53 -0.59
C GLY A 319 -21.88 0.10 -0.68
N TRP A 320 -21.74 1.33 -0.19
CA TRP A 320 -20.45 2.02 -0.10
C TRP A 320 -19.72 1.67 1.18
N PHE A 321 -18.45 1.33 1.07
CA PHE A 321 -17.61 1.01 2.22
C PHE A 321 -16.66 2.16 2.54
N GLU A 322 -16.55 2.48 3.83
CA GLU A 322 -15.57 3.39 4.40
C GLU A 322 -14.70 2.59 5.37
N VAL A 323 -13.38 2.55 5.11
CA VAL A 323 -12.42 1.92 6.03
C VAL A 323 -12.17 2.85 7.20
N VAL A 324 -12.39 2.36 8.41
CA VAL A 324 -12.29 3.15 9.64
C VAL A 324 -11.08 2.81 10.50
N GLY A 325 -10.31 1.79 10.13
CA GLY A 325 -9.09 1.42 10.84
C GLY A 325 -8.76 -0.07 10.75
N ARG A 326 -7.86 -0.52 11.64
CA ARG A 326 -7.48 -1.93 11.77
C ARG A 326 -7.87 -2.50 13.12
N SER A 327 -8.34 -3.74 13.17
CA SER A 327 -8.78 -4.39 14.40
C SER A 327 -7.66 -4.45 15.46
N ARG A 328 -6.43 -4.73 15.05
CA ARG A 328 -5.25 -4.78 15.93
C ARG A 328 -4.73 -3.40 16.38
N GLU A 329 -5.15 -2.33 15.74
CA GLU A 329 -4.78 -0.94 16.08
C GLU A 329 -5.89 -0.24 16.86
N LEU A 330 -7.00 -0.93 17.07
CA LEU A 330 -8.14 -0.44 17.84
C LEU A 330 -7.71 -0.16 19.29
N ILE A 331 -8.00 1.04 19.76
CA ILE A 331 -7.74 1.45 21.15
C ILE A 331 -9.00 1.17 21.97
N ILE A 332 -8.88 0.37 23.01
CA ILE A 332 -10.02 0.04 23.88
C ILE A 332 -9.91 0.88 25.15
N SER A 333 -10.69 1.95 25.22
CA SER A 333 -10.68 2.91 26.34
C SER A 333 -11.99 2.86 27.12
N GLY A 334 -11.95 2.33 28.34
CA GLY A 334 -13.15 2.23 29.19
C GLY A 334 -14.28 1.40 28.59
N GLY A 335 -13.95 0.41 27.76
CA GLY A 335 -14.91 -0.42 27.02
C GLY A 335 -15.39 0.16 25.68
N GLU A 336 -14.95 1.38 25.35
CA GLU A 336 -15.27 2.03 24.08
C GLU A 336 -14.16 1.81 23.03
N ASN A 337 -14.56 1.53 21.80
CA ASN A 337 -13.67 1.34 20.67
C ASN A 337 -13.29 2.67 20.02
N ILE A 338 -11.99 2.99 19.97
CA ILE A 338 -11.45 4.18 19.34
C ILE A 338 -10.58 3.79 18.17
N HIS A 339 -10.96 4.21 16.98
CA HIS A 339 -10.16 4.06 15.78
C HIS A 339 -9.14 5.19 15.68
N PRO A 340 -7.82 4.94 15.73
CA PRO A 340 -6.79 5.96 15.59
C PRO A 340 -7.00 6.88 14.39
N ASP A 341 -7.34 6.30 13.25
CA ASP A 341 -7.53 7.02 11.98
C ASP A 341 -8.61 8.10 12.08
N SER A 342 -9.66 7.89 12.90
CA SER A 342 -10.73 8.88 13.09
C SER A 342 -10.24 10.17 13.76
N ILE A 343 -9.20 10.07 14.58
CA ILE A 343 -8.54 11.23 15.21
C ILE A 343 -7.52 11.83 14.25
N GLU A 344 -6.71 10.99 13.60
CA GLU A 344 -5.67 11.41 12.66
C GLU A 344 -6.24 12.23 11.50
N GLN A 345 -7.39 11.84 10.96
CA GLN A 345 -8.07 12.59 9.89
C GLN A 345 -8.42 14.02 10.29
N LEU A 346 -8.83 14.25 11.54
CA LEU A 346 -9.18 15.58 12.04
C LEU A 346 -7.95 16.45 12.31
N VAL A 347 -6.80 15.83 12.54
CA VAL A 347 -5.51 16.52 12.74
C VAL A 347 -4.82 16.79 11.40
N HIS A 348 -5.16 16.03 10.38
CA HIS A 348 -4.58 16.18 9.05
C HIS A 348 -4.95 17.55 8.45
N GLY A 349 -3.94 18.30 8.03
CA GLY A 349 -4.13 19.68 7.54
C GLY A 349 -4.26 20.73 8.66
N TRP A 350 -4.10 20.37 9.93
CA TRP A 350 -4.04 21.35 11.00
C TRP A 350 -2.81 22.26 10.85
N PRO A 351 -2.97 23.59 11.02
CA PRO A 351 -1.86 24.53 10.83
C PRO A 351 -0.64 24.14 11.67
N GLY A 352 0.51 24.07 11.02
CA GLY A 352 1.78 23.74 11.64
C GLY A 352 2.09 22.24 11.77
N ILE A 353 1.14 21.33 11.59
CA ILE A 353 1.36 19.88 11.66
C ILE A 353 1.72 19.33 10.28
N ALA A 354 2.91 18.75 10.16
CA ALA A 354 3.36 18.02 8.97
C ALA A 354 2.87 16.58 8.97
N GLU A 355 2.97 15.89 10.12
CA GLU A 355 2.54 14.49 10.28
C GLU A 355 1.87 14.27 11.64
N ALA A 356 0.95 13.32 11.68
CA ALA A 356 0.29 12.91 12.89
C ALA A 356 0.07 11.39 12.91
N ALA A 357 0.15 10.79 14.09
CA ALA A 357 -0.23 9.40 14.34
C ALA A 357 -0.81 9.24 15.75
N VAL A 358 -1.80 8.36 15.89
CA VAL A 358 -2.42 8.04 17.18
C VAL A 358 -2.17 6.59 17.55
N VAL A 359 -1.80 6.35 18.80
CA VAL A 359 -1.65 5.00 19.36
C VAL A 359 -2.31 4.92 20.73
N GLY A 360 -2.77 3.72 21.11
CA GLY A 360 -3.21 3.44 22.45
C GLY A 360 -2.03 3.24 23.40
N LEU A 361 -2.00 3.95 24.53
CA LEU A 361 -1.07 3.64 25.61
C LEU A 361 -1.83 3.06 26.80
N PRO A 362 -1.19 2.15 27.57
CA PRO A 362 -1.80 1.61 28.78
C PRO A 362 -2.18 2.70 29.79
N ASP A 363 -3.35 2.58 30.39
CA ASP A 363 -3.89 3.47 31.44
C ASP A 363 -4.55 2.61 32.52
N GLU A 364 -4.21 2.85 33.78
CA GLU A 364 -4.73 2.05 34.90
C GLU A 364 -6.25 2.14 35.07
N ARG A 365 -6.86 3.25 34.69
CA ARG A 365 -8.30 3.49 34.86
C ARG A 365 -9.11 3.06 33.62
N TRP A 366 -8.58 3.26 32.44
CA TRP A 366 -9.32 3.11 31.18
C TRP A 366 -8.89 1.91 30.34
N GLY A 367 -7.85 1.15 30.79
CA GLY A 367 -7.21 0.09 30.01
C GLY A 367 -6.24 0.67 29.01
N GLU A 368 -6.73 1.41 28.03
CA GLU A 368 -5.91 2.21 27.11
C GLU A 368 -6.47 3.63 26.99
N VAL A 369 -5.59 4.57 26.60
CA VAL A 369 -5.98 5.94 26.23
C VAL A 369 -5.31 6.33 24.91
N PRO A 370 -6.00 7.09 24.04
CA PRO A 370 -5.40 7.58 22.81
C PRO A 370 -4.34 8.65 23.11
N VAL A 371 -3.18 8.52 22.48
CA VAL A 371 -2.07 9.48 22.51
C VAL A 371 -1.75 9.91 21.09
N LEU A 372 -1.75 11.21 20.84
CA LEU A 372 -1.48 11.83 19.56
C LEU A 372 0.00 12.21 19.49
N ALA A 373 0.75 11.62 18.58
CA ALA A 373 2.08 12.06 18.18
C ALA A 373 1.98 13.01 16.99
N VAL A 374 2.71 14.13 17.03
CA VAL A 374 2.75 15.12 15.95
C VAL A 374 4.17 15.46 15.56
N VAL A 375 4.41 15.64 14.26
CA VAL A 375 5.61 16.24 13.69
C VAL A 375 5.21 17.58 13.11
N LEU A 376 5.95 18.64 13.44
CA LEU A 376 5.66 19.97 12.96
C LEU A 376 6.46 20.31 11.69
N HIS A 377 5.93 21.19 10.86
CA HIS A 377 6.71 21.81 9.79
C HIS A 377 7.90 22.59 10.36
N PRO A 378 9.02 22.74 9.64
CA PRO A 378 10.15 23.53 10.08
C PRO A 378 9.74 24.94 10.48
N GLY A 379 10.10 25.36 11.70
CA GLY A 379 9.77 26.69 12.23
C GLY A 379 8.33 26.88 12.71
N ALA A 380 7.46 25.89 12.55
CA ALA A 380 6.07 25.97 13.02
C ALA A 380 5.98 25.74 14.54
N THR A 381 4.94 26.32 15.13
CA THR A 381 4.54 26.11 16.52
C THR A 381 3.16 25.46 16.55
N LEU A 382 2.93 24.63 17.58
CA LEU A 382 1.62 24.00 17.80
C LEU A 382 0.86 24.79 18.87
N ASP A 383 -0.31 25.29 18.50
CA ASP A 383 -1.30 25.72 19.49
C ASP A 383 -2.11 24.48 19.93
N GLU A 384 -1.63 23.83 21.00
CA GLU A 384 -2.26 22.62 21.52
C GLU A 384 -3.68 22.90 22.07
N ALA A 385 -3.92 24.08 22.66
CA ALA A 385 -5.22 24.45 23.21
C ALA A 385 -6.27 24.59 22.10
N ALA A 386 -5.90 25.26 21.00
CA ALA A 386 -6.76 25.38 19.83
C ALA A 386 -7.01 23.99 19.17
N LEU A 387 -5.98 23.14 19.06
CA LEU A 387 -6.12 21.77 18.54
C LEU A 387 -7.08 20.93 19.39
N ARG A 388 -6.92 20.96 20.72
CA ARG A 388 -7.83 20.27 21.66
C ARG A 388 -9.27 20.75 21.53
N THR A 389 -9.47 22.05 21.42
CA THR A 389 -10.80 22.66 21.19
C THR A 389 -11.41 22.18 19.87
N HIS A 390 -10.62 22.14 18.80
CA HIS A 390 -11.05 21.64 17.49
C HIS A 390 -11.49 20.17 17.56
N LEU A 391 -10.71 19.32 18.20
CA LEU A 391 -11.03 17.90 18.37
C LEU A 391 -12.28 17.71 19.27
N ALA A 392 -12.39 18.46 20.37
CA ALA A 392 -13.53 18.37 21.28
C ALA A 392 -14.87 18.78 20.63
N GLY A 393 -14.83 19.65 19.65
CA GLY A 393 -16.01 20.02 18.86
C GLY A 393 -16.45 18.96 17.83
N ARG A 394 -15.66 17.90 17.62
CA ARG A 394 -15.86 16.90 16.55
C ARG A 394 -15.83 15.46 17.02
N LEU A 395 -15.27 15.20 18.18
CA LEU A 395 -15.10 13.85 18.76
C LEU A 395 -15.84 13.72 20.07
N ALA A 396 -16.34 12.53 20.35
CA ALA A 396 -16.83 12.17 21.67
C ALA A 396 -15.67 12.27 22.69
N ARG A 397 -15.98 12.62 23.93
CA ARG A 397 -14.99 12.91 24.98
C ARG A 397 -13.99 11.78 25.21
N PHE A 398 -14.41 10.53 25.11
CA PHE A 398 -13.55 9.36 25.30
C PHE A 398 -12.53 9.17 24.14
N LYS A 399 -12.79 9.74 22.96
CA LYS A 399 -11.89 9.71 21.79
C LYS A 399 -10.81 10.79 21.83
N LEU A 400 -10.93 11.77 22.73
CA LEU A 400 -9.95 12.87 22.79
C LEU A 400 -8.59 12.35 23.25
N PRO A 401 -7.49 12.70 22.53
CA PRO A 401 -6.15 12.31 22.94
C PRO A 401 -5.83 12.78 24.36
N ARG A 402 -5.43 11.84 25.21
CA ARG A 402 -4.99 12.13 26.58
C ARG A 402 -3.74 12.99 26.60
N HIS A 403 -2.81 12.67 25.71
CA HIS A 403 -1.54 13.39 25.54
C HIS A 403 -1.35 13.76 24.09
N VAL A 404 -0.69 14.91 23.86
CA VAL A 404 -0.17 15.33 22.56
C VAL A 404 1.36 15.40 22.70
N VAL A 405 2.07 14.58 21.94
CA VAL A 405 3.52 14.44 22.03
C VAL A 405 4.17 14.89 20.72
N ARG A 406 5.05 15.87 20.82
CA ARG A 406 5.84 16.34 19.67
C ARG A 406 7.05 15.45 19.45
N LEU A 407 7.26 15.07 18.18
CA LEU A 407 8.39 14.26 17.71
C LEU A 407 9.10 14.97 16.56
N ASP A 408 10.38 14.64 16.36
CA ASP A 408 11.15 15.12 15.19
C ASP A 408 10.80 14.33 13.91
N GLY A 409 10.26 13.12 14.06
CA GLY A 409 9.78 12.28 12.96
C GLY A 409 9.02 11.06 13.48
N LEU A 410 8.10 10.52 12.66
CA LEU A 410 7.40 9.28 12.99
C LEU A 410 8.24 8.08 12.53
N PRO A 411 8.35 7.01 13.35
CA PRO A 411 8.98 5.77 12.93
C PRO A 411 8.21 5.15 11.77
N ARG A 412 8.95 4.62 10.78
CA ARG A 412 8.36 4.06 9.56
C ARG A 412 8.78 2.63 9.32
N THR A 413 7.89 1.87 8.72
CA THR A 413 8.22 0.58 8.15
C THR A 413 9.07 0.76 6.89
N ALA A 414 9.67 -0.33 6.39
CA ALA A 414 10.37 -0.32 5.10
C ALA A 414 9.48 0.09 3.91
N LEU A 415 8.15 0.02 4.08
CA LEU A 415 7.14 0.45 3.12
C LEU A 415 6.77 1.94 3.24
N GLY A 416 7.42 2.68 4.16
CA GLY A 416 7.12 4.09 4.41
C GLY A 416 5.86 4.37 5.24
N LYS A 417 5.13 3.32 5.69
CA LYS A 417 3.98 3.46 6.61
C LYS A 417 4.47 3.74 8.02
N VAL A 418 3.67 4.45 8.82
CA VAL A 418 3.95 4.63 10.25
C VAL A 418 4.05 3.28 10.93
N ALA A 419 5.16 3.05 11.63
CA ALA A 419 5.39 1.84 12.41
C ALA A 419 4.84 2.05 13.83
N ARG A 420 3.56 1.66 14.04
CA ARG A 420 2.83 1.97 15.28
C ARG A 420 3.41 1.30 16.52
N ASP A 421 3.92 0.06 16.42
CA ASP A 421 4.53 -0.62 17.57
C ASP A 421 5.82 0.05 18.08
N PRO A 422 6.80 0.46 17.21
CA PRO A 422 7.91 1.29 17.64
C PRO A 422 7.47 2.64 18.20
N LEU A 423 6.47 3.29 17.59
CA LEU A 423 5.92 4.56 18.07
C LEU A 423 5.31 4.40 19.47
N ARG A 424 4.51 3.35 19.69
CA ARG A 424 3.90 3.04 20.99
C ARG A 424 4.97 2.88 22.07
N ARG A 425 6.04 2.13 21.80
CA ARG A 425 7.16 1.94 22.75
C ARG A 425 7.87 3.25 23.11
N ASP A 426 8.13 4.12 22.11
CA ASP A 426 8.76 5.42 22.34
C ASP A 426 7.87 6.33 23.19
N LEU A 427 6.56 6.38 22.88
CA LEU A 427 5.60 7.24 23.59
C LEU A 427 5.36 6.79 25.03
N VAL A 428 5.36 5.48 25.33
CA VAL A 428 5.29 5.00 26.71
C VAL A 428 6.40 5.62 27.55
N GLY A 429 7.64 5.61 27.06
CA GLY A 429 8.78 6.18 27.78
C GLY A 429 8.72 7.70 27.91
N ARG A 430 8.15 8.43 26.95
CA ARG A 430 8.03 9.90 26.99
C ARG A 430 6.91 10.36 27.93
N VAL A 431 5.74 9.72 27.87
CA VAL A 431 4.58 10.06 28.72
C VAL A 431 4.89 9.76 30.19
N ALA A 432 5.57 8.63 30.48
CA ALA A 432 5.98 8.31 31.84
C ALA A 432 6.95 9.36 32.44
N ARG A 433 7.89 9.89 31.63
CA ARG A 433 8.79 10.95 32.07
C ARG A 433 8.09 12.29 32.32
N ALA A 434 7.14 12.65 31.46
CA ALA A 434 6.37 13.88 31.62
C ALA A 434 5.43 13.86 32.84
N GLY A 435 4.94 12.67 33.24
CA GLY A 435 4.10 12.49 34.42
C GLY A 435 4.86 12.42 35.77
N GLY A 436 6.18 12.25 35.75
CA GLY A 436 7.03 12.21 36.96
C GLY A 436 7.65 13.56 37.36
N GLU A 437 7.38 14.63 36.61
CA GLU A 437 7.87 16.00 36.89
C GLU A 437 6.78 16.91 37.49
N THR A 438 5.65 16.36 37.97
CA THR A 438 4.58 17.14 38.65
C THR A 438 4.48 16.79 40.11
#